data_2cf8ac7cfac1c8207a0961b17c5d3cff
#
_entry.id   2cf8ac7cfac1c8207a0961b17c5d3cff
#
_cell.length_a   1.000
_cell.length_b   1.000
_cell.length_c   1.000
_cell.angle_alpha   90.00
_cell.angle_beta   90.00
_cell.angle_gamma   90.00
#
_symmetry.space_group_name_H-M   'P 1'
#
loop_
_entity.id
_entity.type
_entity.pdbx_description
1 polymer ?
#
loop_
_entity_poly.entity_id
_entity_poly.type
_entity_poly.pdbx_seq_one_letter_code
_entity_poly.pdbx_strand_id
1 'polypeptide(L)'
;YIVALMTDLLEPAPGARLLEVGTGSGYQAAVLAELGLEVYTIEIVPELGEQAAARLKRLGYGTAATRVGDGYNGWPEGAPFDGIVVTAAAGHVPPPLIAQLKPGGRMVIPVGPAFMVQQLVLVTKAKDGTLRTRQLLPVRFVPLTGRH
;
A
#
# COMPACT_ATOMS: atom_id res chain seq x y z
N TYR A 1 -14.93 2.20 -5.60
CA TYR A 1 -15.22 2.93 -4.35
C TYR A 1 -14.12 2.78 -3.30
N ILE A 2 -13.78 1.54 -2.93
CA ILE A 2 -12.80 1.29 -1.85
C ILE A 2 -11.39 1.80 -2.20
N VAL A 3 -10.96 1.68 -3.44
CA VAL A 3 -9.67 2.18 -3.92
C VAL A 3 -9.61 3.71 -3.79
N ALA A 4 -10.66 4.39 -4.23
CA ALA A 4 -10.76 5.85 -4.12
C ALA A 4 -10.76 6.31 -2.67
N LEU A 5 -11.51 5.62 -1.80
CA LEU A 5 -11.54 5.90 -0.37
C LEU A 5 -10.15 5.74 0.27
N MET A 6 -9.45 4.65 -0.04
CA MET A 6 -8.11 4.40 0.51
C MET A 6 -7.13 5.49 0.06
N THR A 7 -7.21 5.91 -1.19
CA THR A 7 -6.39 7.01 -1.71
C THR A 7 -6.69 8.32 -1.00
N ASP A 8 -7.96 8.65 -0.83
CA ASP A 8 -8.38 9.87 -0.13
C ASP A 8 -7.92 9.89 1.33
N LEU A 9 -7.97 8.75 2.00
CA LEU A 9 -7.54 8.62 3.39
C LEU A 9 -6.04 8.85 3.59
N LEU A 10 -5.23 8.62 2.57
CA LEU A 10 -3.79 8.89 2.63
C LEU A 10 -3.49 10.40 2.61
N GLU A 11 -4.39 11.22 2.07
CA GLU A 11 -4.21 12.67 1.92
C GLU A 11 -2.82 13.02 1.33
N PRO A 12 -2.44 12.45 0.16
CA PRO A 12 -1.08 12.61 -0.33
C PRO A 12 -0.81 14.03 -0.80
N ALA A 13 0.30 14.60 -0.38
CA ALA A 13 0.79 15.86 -0.93
C ALA A 13 1.32 15.64 -2.36
N PRO A 14 1.32 16.67 -3.23
CA PRO A 14 1.91 16.55 -4.56
C PRO A 14 3.36 16.06 -4.50
N GLY A 15 3.69 15.07 -5.34
CA GLY A 15 5.03 14.49 -5.37
C GLY A 15 5.37 13.54 -4.23
N ALA A 16 4.42 13.23 -3.35
CA ALA A 16 4.63 12.32 -2.22
C ALA A 16 5.04 10.92 -2.70
N ARG A 17 5.88 10.25 -1.91
CA ARG A 17 6.31 8.87 -2.16
C ARG A 17 5.38 7.90 -1.48
N LEU A 18 4.74 7.04 -2.28
CA LEU A 18 3.79 6.05 -1.78
C LEU A 18 4.24 4.64 -2.09
N LEU A 19 3.98 3.73 -1.13
CA LEU A 19 4.12 2.30 -1.31
C LEU A 19 2.73 1.68 -1.41
N GLU A 20 2.49 0.92 -2.48
CA GLU A 20 1.34 0.05 -2.61
C GLU A 20 1.77 -1.39 -2.37
N VAL A 21 1.10 -2.06 -1.43
CA VAL A 21 1.28 -3.50 -1.19
C VAL A 21 0.07 -4.23 -1.75
N GLY A 22 0.32 -5.05 -2.77
CA GLY A 22 -0.72 -5.73 -3.54
C GLY A 22 -1.02 -5.01 -4.85
N THR A 23 -0.11 -5.13 -5.82
CA THR A 23 -0.21 -4.45 -7.12
C THR A 23 -1.46 -4.89 -7.90
N GLY A 24 -1.80 -6.18 -7.83
CA GLY A 24 -2.91 -6.75 -8.57
C GLY A 24 -2.83 -6.45 -10.06
N SER A 25 -3.89 -5.84 -10.59
CA SER A 25 -3.96 -5.45 -12.01
C SER A 25 -3.11 -4.22 -12.36
N GLY A 26 -2.62 -3.48 -11.37
CA GLY A 26 -1.93 -2.21 -11.55
C GLY A 26 -2.85 -0.99 -11.59
N TYR A 27 -4.15 -1.17 -11.43
CA TYR A 27 -5.12 -0.07 -11.53
C TYR A 27 -4.86 1.04 -10.50
N GLN A 28 -4.70 0.68 -9.23
CA GLN A 28 -4.46 1.68 -8.18
C GLN A 28 -3.09 2.34 -8.36
N ALA A 29 -2.06 1.59 -8.76
CA ALA A 29 -0.76 2.17 -9.06
C ALA A 29 -0.85 3.23 -10.17
N ALA A 30 -1.63 2.95 -11.21
CA ALA A 30 -1.88 3.89 -12.30
C ALA A 30 -2.60 5.15 -11.80
N VAL A 31 -3.62 4.99 -10.95
CA VAL A 31 -4.35 6.12 -10.36
C VAL A 31 -3.40 7.00 -9.53
N LEU A 32 -2.57 6.39 -8.68
CA LEU A 32 -1.61 7.13 -7.86
C LEU A 32 -0.58 7.87 -8.72
N ALA A 33 -0.09 7.23 -9.78
CA ALA A 33 0.86 7.86 -10.71
C ALA A 33 0.22 9.01 -11.47
N GLU A 34 -1.05 8.88 -11.88
CA GLU A 34 -1.80 9.95 -12.56
C GLU A 34 -1.99 11.18 -11.66
N LEU A 35 -2.04 10.97 -10.35
CA LEU A 35 -2.10 12.06 -9.36
C LEU A 35 -0.74 12.74 -9.14
N GLY A 36 0.30 12.36 -9.88
CA GLY A 36 1.63 12.95 -9.77
C GLY A 36 2.45 12.45 -8.60
N LEU A 37 2.13 11.28 -8.07
CA LEU A 37 2.82 10.69 -6.92
C LEU A 37 3.97 9.80 -7.38
N GLU A 38 4.99 9.68 -6.55
CA GLU A 38 6.11 8.73 -6.75
C GLU A 38 5.68 7.37 -6.20
N VAL A 39 5.39 6.41 -7.10
CA VAL A 39 4.76 5.14 -6.73
C VAL A 39 5.77 4.00 -6.71
N TYR A 40 5.76 3.26 -5.61
CA TYR A 40 6.40 1.96 -5.44
C TYR A 40 5.30 0.93 -5.23
N THR A 41 5.30 -0.16 -5.98
CA THR A 41 4.27 -1.19 -5.84
C THR A 41 4.88 -2.58 -5.82
N ILE A 42 4.41 -3.43 -4.90
CA ILE A 42 4.94 -4.77 -4.69
C ILE A 42 3.81 -5.80 -4.73
N GLU A 43 4.06 -6.90 -5.47
CA GLU A 43 3.13 -8.01 -5.67
C GLU A 43 3.81 -9.35 -5.36
N ILE A 44 3.14 -10.19 -4.55
CA ILE A 44 3.70 -11.49 -4.20
C ILE A 44 3.55 -12.54 -5.30
N VAL A 45 2.52 -12.42 -6.15
CA VAL A 45 2.28 -13.36 -7.26
C VAL A 45 3.09 -12.90 -8.48
N PRO A 46 4.13 -13.68 -8.91
CA PRO A 46 5.02 -13.23 -9.98
C PRO A 46 4.30 -12.90 -11.29
N GLU A 47 3.36 -13.74 -11.71
CA GLU A 47 2.62 -13.52 -12.97
C GLU A 47 1.82 -12.23 -12.93
N LEU A 48 1.17 -11.93 -11.80
CA LEU A 48 0.40 -10.69 -11.65
C LEU A 48 1.33 -9.48 -11.63
N GLY A 49 2.44 -9.57 -10.92
CA GLY A 49 3.41 -8.49 -10.83
C GLY A 49 4.02 -8.15 -12.20
N GLU A 50 4.39 -9.17 -12.96
CA GLU A 50 4.95 -9.01 -14.30
C GLU A 50 3.94 -8.43 -15.28
N GLN A 51 2.70 -8.90 -15.25
CA GLN A 51 1.62 -8.38 -16.09
C GLN A 51 1.29 -6.94 -15.75
N ALA A 52 1.23 -6.60 -14.47
CA ALA A 52 0.98 -5.22 -14.03
C ALA A 52 2.11 -4.28 -14.45
N ALA A 53 3.37 -4.70 -14.30
CA ALA A 53 4.53 -3.91 -14.72
C ALA A 53 4.48 -3.61 -16.23
N ALA A 54 4.20 -4.63 -17.05
CA ALA A 54 4.07 -4.47 -18.49
C ALA A 54 2.91 -3.54 -18.87
N ARG A 55 1.78 -3.66 -18.18
CA ARG A 55 0.59 -2.82 -18.40
C ARG A 55 0.88 -1.37 -18.04
N LEU A 56 1.49 -1.11 -16.90
CA LEU A 56 1.84 0.24 -16.47
C LEU A 56 2.78 0.91 -17.48
N LYS A 57 3.79 0.20 -17.94
CA LYS A 57 4.72 0.69 -18.96
C LYS A 57 4.00 1.02 -20.26
N ARG A 58 3.13 0.11 -20.75
CA ARG A 58 2.38 0.29 -21.99
C ARG A 58 1.42 1.49 -21.92
N LEU A 59 0.83 1.74 -20.76
CA LEU A 59 -0.12 2.83 -20.56
C LEU A 59 0.54 4.18 -20.23
N GLY A 60 1.87 4.24 -20.19
CA GLY A 60 2.61 5.48 -19.94
C GLY A 60 2.92 5.76 -18.47
N TYR A 61 2.73 4.78 -17.58
CA TYR A 61 3.05 4.89 -16.15
C TYR A 61 4.32 4.12 -15.78
N GLY A 62 5.28 4.04 -16.69
CA GLY A 62 6.52 3.29 -16.49
C GLY A 62 7.44 3.87 -15.42
N THR A 63 7.15 5.07 -14.90
CA THR A 63 7.88 5.66 -13.77
C THR A 63 7.53 5.01 -12.43
N ALA A 64 6.40 4.29 -12.35
CA ALA A 64 6.05 3.51 -11.17
C ALA A 64 7.07 2.37 -11.00
N ALA A 65 7.71 2.29 -9.83
CA ALA A 65 8.63 1.21 -9.51
C ALA A 65 7.84 -0.04 -9.12
N THR A 66 8.12 -1.16 -9.76
CA THR A 66 7.43 -2.42 -9.53
C THR A 66 8.37 -3.50 -9.02
N ARG A 67 7.91 -4.34 -8.11
CA ARG A 67 8.69 -5.45 -7.56
C ARG A 67 7.79 -6.65 -7.29
N VAL A 68 8.32 -7.84 -7.53
CA VAL A 68 7.73 -9.10 -7.07
C VAL A 68 8.37 -9.47 -5.74
N GLY A 69 7.57 -9.68 -4.71
CA GLY A 69 8.08 -10.02 -3.38
C GLY A 69 7.00 -10.03 -2.30
N ASP A 70 7.41 -10.31 -1.08
CA ASP A 70 6.53 -10.31 0.08
C ASP A 70 6.32 -8.90 0.61
N GLY A 71 5.13 -8.36 0.38
CA GLY A 71 4.78 -7.00 0.77
C GLY A 71 4.72 -6.75 2.27
N TYR A 72 4.65 -7.81 3.09
CA TYR A 72 4.75 -7.67 4.55
C TYR A 72 6.05 -6.96 4.95
N ASN A 73 7.12 -7.21 4.23
CA ASN A 73 8.43 -6.61 4.48
C ASN A 73 8.60 -5.24 3.82
N GLY A 74 7.62 -4.80 3.06
CA GLY A 74 7.66 -3.51 2.36
C GLY A 74 8.76 -3.43 1.32
N TRP A 75 9.32 -2.24 1.19
CA TRP A 75 10.38 -1.93 0.23
C TRP A 75 11.43 -1.03 0.90
N PRO A 76 12.35 -1.61 1.69
CA PRO A 76 13.30 -0.82 2.50
C PRO A 76 14.12 0.17 1.70
N GLU A 77 14.55 -0.19 0.48
CA GLU A 77 15.40 0.65 -0.36
C GLU A 77 14.67 1.91 -0.86
N GLY A 78 13.34 1.88 -0.90
CA GLY A 78 12.51 3.04 -1.27
C GLY A 78 12.05 3.88 -0.09
N ALA A 79 12.22 3.37 1.13
CA ALA A 79 11.76 4.06 2.35
C ALA A 79 12.59 5.32 2.64
N PRO A 80 12.04 6.27 3.42
CA PRO A 80 10.70 6.28 4.00
C PRO A 80 9.62 6.68 3.00
N PHE A 81 8.39 6.23 3.27
CA PHE A 81 7.22 6.57 2.46
C PHE A 81 6.32 7.57 3.17
N ASP A 82 5.80 8.53 2.42
CA ASP A 82 4.79 9.48 2.92
C ASP A 82 3.45 8.79 3.16
N GLY A 83 3.15 7.78 2.36
CA GLY A 83 1.95 6.98 2.50
C GLY A 83 2.18 5.52 2.13
N ILE A 84 1.41 4.63 2.76
CA ILE A 84 1.40 3.20 2.46
C ILE A 84 -0.05 2.76 2.34
N VAL A 85 -0.39 2.11 1.23
CA VAL A 85 -1.71 1.50 1.03
C VAL A 85 -1.54 0.00 0.86
N VAL A 86 -2.27 -0.78 1.65
CA VAL A 86 -2.22 -2.23 1.62
C VAL A 86 -3.57 -2.77 1.16
N THR A 87 -3.58 -3.50 0.06
CA THR A 87 -4.80 -4.05 -0.54
C THR A 87 -4.95 -5.55 -0.31
N ALA A 88 -4.36 -6.04 0.78
CA ALA A 88 -4.50 -7.40 1.29
C ALA A 88 -4.63 -7.35 2.81
N ALA A 89 -5.40 -8.27 3.39
CA ALA A 89 -5.68 -8.26 4.82
C ALA A 89 -4.55 -8.94 5.61
N ALA A 90 -4.07 -8.26 6.64
CA ALA A 90 -3.09 -8.80 7.59
C ALA A 90 -3.74 -9.05 8.94
N GLY A 91 -3.21 -10.01 9.71
CA GLY A 91 -3.69 -10.29 11.06
C GLY A 91 -3.34 -9.17 12.06
N HIS A 92 -2.36 -8.36 11.73
CA HIS A 92 -1.90 -7.21 12.50
C HIS A 92 -1.20 -6.24 11.56
N VAL A 93 -0.96 -5.01 12.00
CA VAL A 93 -0.20 -4.04 11.20
C VAL A 93 1.27 -4.47 11.15
N PRO A 94 1.84 -4.75 9.96
CA PRO A 94 3.21 -5.25 9.87
C PRO A 94 4.25 -4.26 10.42
N PRO A 95 5.10 -4.67 11.38
CA PRO A 95 6.14 -3.79 11.91
C PRO A 95 7.10 -3.22 10.85
N PRO A 96 7.50 -3.97 9.80
CA PRO A 96 8.35 -3.41 8.75
C PRO A 96 7.68 -2.23 8.01
N LEU A 97 6.37 -2.26 7.82
CA LEU A 97 5.65 -1.17 7.16
C LEU A 97 5.57 0.06 8.08
N ILE A 98 5.36 -0.14 9.37
CA ILE A 98 5.40 0.95 10.35
C ILE A 98 6.78 1.63 10.33
N ALA A 99 7.85 0.84 10.31
CA ALA A 99 9.21 1.35 10.28
C ALA A 99 9.50 2.18 9.02
N GLN A 100 8.89 1.81 7.90
CA GLN A 100 9.09 2.49 6.61
C GLN A 100 8.17 3.68 6.40
N LEU A 101 7.19 3.88 7.27
CA LEU A 101 6.31 5.04 7.23
C LEU A 101 7.04 6.26 7.79
N LYS A 102 7.07 7.32 7.01
CA LYS A 102 7.70 8.58 7.38
C LYS A 102 6.94 9.23 8.56
N PRO A 103 7.63 9.89 9.51
CA PRO A 103 6.94 10.75 10.46
C PRO A 103 6.05 11.78 9.72
N GLY A 104 4.80 11.88 10.14
CA GLY A 104 3.77 12.64 9.45
C GLY A 104 3.03 11.85 8.37
N GLY A 105 3.45 10.61 8.08
CA GLY A 105 2.84 9.75 7.07
C GLY A 105 1.60 9.03 7.55
N ARG A 106 0.89 8.44 6.59
CA ARG A 106 -0.35 7.69 6.81
C ARG A 106 -0.30 6.34 6.11
N MET A 107 -0.87 5.33 6.76
CA MET A 107 -1.04 4.01 6.18
C MET A 107 -2.50 3.58 6.28
N VAL A 108 -3.02 3.00 5.22
CA VAL A 108 -4.36 2.42 5.18
C VAL A 108 -4.22 0.92 4.91
N ILE A 109 -4.74 0.10 5.82
CA ILE A 109 -4.55 -1.34 5.78
C ILE A 109 -5.77 -2.08 6.34
N PRO A 110 -6.25 -3.14 5.66
CA PRO A 110 -7.24 -4.05 6.23
C PRO A 110 -6.58 -4.95 7.28
N VAL A 111 -7.15 -5.00 8.48
CA VAL A 111 -6.64 -5.84 9.58
C VAL A 111 -7.74 -6.76 10.06
N GLY A 112 -7.46 -8.06 10.12
CA GLY A 112 -8.39 -9.06 10.58
C GLY A 112 -8.12 -10.44 9.99
N PRO A 113 -8.95 -11.43 10.36
CA PRO A 113 -8.74 -12.82 9.94
C PRO A 113 -8.92 -12.99 8.43
N ALA A 114 -8.13 -13.91 7.85
CA ALA A 114 -8.26 -14.29 6.45
C ALA A 114 -9.67 -14.83 6.16
N PHE A 115 -10.22 -14.45 4.99
CA PHE A 115 -11.52 -14.89 4.49
C PHE A 115 -12.72 -14.52 5.36
N MET A 116 -12.52 -13.62 6.33
CA MET A 116 -13.57 -13.10 7.20
C MET A 116 -13.64 -11.59 7.06
N VAL A 117 -14.58 -10.96 7.77
CA VAL A 117 -14.65 -9.50 7.80
C VAL A 117 -13.45 -8.94 8.55
N GLN A 118 -12.76 -8.01 7.92
CA GLN A 118 -11.68 -7.24 8.53
C GLN A 118 -12.13 -5.81 8.81
N GLN A 119 -11.32 -5.06 9.52
CA GLN A 119 -11.50 -3.62 9.69
C GLN A 119 -10.48 -2.88 8.83
N LEU A 120 -10.94 -1.90 8.07
CA LEU A 120 -10.03 -0.96 7.42
C LEU A 120 -9.48 -0.02 8.48
N VAL A 121 -8.16 0.00 8.64
CA VAL A 121 -7.47 0.76 9.68
C VAL A 121 -6.66 1.88 9.05
N LEU A 122 -6.79 3.08 9.62
CA LEU A 122 -5.91 4.20 9.32
C LEU A 122 -4.85 4.29 10.42
N VAL A 123 -3.59 4.18 10.03
CA VAL A 123 -2.44 4.38 10.91
C VAL A 123 -1.82 5.73 10.58
N THR A 124 -1.68 6.59 11.58
CA THR A 124 -0.98 7.88 11.42
C THR A 124 0.26 7.88 12.31
N LYS A 125 1.37 8.33 11.74
CA LYS A 125 2.63 8.47 12.45
C LYS A 125 2.89 9.96 12.67
N ALA A 126 2.82 10.39 13.91
CA ALA A 126 3.09 11.79 14.27
C ALA A 126 4.55 12.15 14.00
N LYS A 127 4.85 13.43 13.95
CA LYS A 127 6.22 13.93 13.71
C LYS A 127 7.21 13.46 14.78
N ASP A 128 6.72 13.20 16.00
CA ASP A 128 7.53 12.66 17.10
C ASP A 128 7.65 11.13 17.06
N GLY A 129 7.07 10.46 16.05
CA GLY A 129 7.07 9.03 15.91
C GLY A 129 5.92 8.29 16.59
N THR A 130 5.07 8.99 17.33
CA THR A 130 3.90 8.40 17.99
C THR A 130 2.91 7.87 16.96
N LEU A 131 2.43 6.65 17.18
CA LEU A 131 1.45 6.01 16.30
C LEU A 131 0.05 6.18 16.85
N ARG A 132 -0.90 6.46 15.94
CA ARG A 132 -2.33 6.42 16.22
C ARG A 132 -3.00 5.51 15.20
N THR A 133 -3.92 4.68 15.68
CA THR A 133 -4.70 3.80 14.83
C THR A 133 -6.18 4.09 14.99
N ARG A 134 -6.92 4.05 13.88
CA ARG A 134 -8.37 4.23 13.89
C ARG A 134 -9.02 3.21 12.98
N GLN A 135 -9.99 2.46 13.51
CA GLN A 135 -10.83 1.58 12.72
C GLN A 135 -11.89 2.42 12.02
N LEU A 136 -12.05 2.23 10.72
CA LEU A 136 -12.92 3.06 9.89
C LEU A 136 -14.22 2.37 9.52
N LEU A 137 -14.10 1.20 8.86
CA LEU A 137 -15.26 0.44 8.38
C LEU A 137 -14.89 -1.02 8.14
N PRO A 138 -15.90 -1.92 8.17
CA PRO A 138 -15.68 -3.32 7.84
C PRO A 138 -15.42 -3.49 6.35
N VAL A 139 -14.48 -4.37 6.02
CA VAL A 139 -14.08 -4.69 4.64
C VAL A 139 -13.78 -6.18 4.51
N ARG A 140 -13.64 -6.65 3.26
CA ARG A 140 -13.17 -7.99 2.94
C ARG A 140 -12.10 -7.91 1.84
N PHE A 141 -10.89 -8.24 2.19
CA PHE A 141 -9.77 -8.35 1.26
C PHE A 141 -9.21 -9.76 1.26
N VAL A 142 -8.51 -10.11 0.18
CA VAL A 142 -7.71 -11.33 0.16
C VAL A 142 -6.60 -11.25 1.21
N PRO A 143 -6.13 -12.38 1.75
CA PRO A 143 -5.10 -12.35 2.78
C PRO A 143 -3.74 -11.88 2.23
N LEU A 144 -3.00 -11.18 3.08
CA LEU A 144 -1.60 -10.86 2.83
C LEU A 144 -0.78 -12.13 3.05
N THR A 145 -0.34 -12.74 1.97
CA THR A 145 0.41 -14.00 1.99
C THR A 145 1.91 -13.75 1.92
N GLY A 146 2.69 -14.78 2.24
CA GLY A 146 4.14 -14.73 2.19
C GLY A 146 4.78 -15.55 3.30
N ARG A 147 6.10 -15.45 3.39
CA ARG A 147 6.90 -16.08 4.47
C ARG A 147 7.30 -15.02 5.49
N HIS A 148 6.40 -14.77 6.36
CA HIS A 148 6.63 -13.78 7.41
C HIS A 148 6.07 -14.21 8.76
#